data_4b0e1f69bde1a720588072a203d31461
#
_entry.id   4b0e1f69bde1a720588072a203d31461
#
_cell.length_a   1.000
_cell.length_b   1.000
_cell.length_c   1.000
_cell.angle_alpha   90.00
_cell.angle_beta   90.00
_cell.angle_gamma   90.00
#
_symmetry.space_group_name_H-M   'P 1'
#
loop_
_entity.id
_entity.type
_entity.pdbx_description
1 polymer ?
#
loop_
_entity_poly.entity_id
_entity_poly.type
_entity_poly.pdbx_seq_one_letter_code
_entity_poly.pdbx_strand_id
1 'polypeptide(L)'
;TTCPECKGARLRKEAQWIKVGGKSIVELITMPISELKIFFDNLVLSENDALIAKRLLLEIKNRIRFISEVGLGYLRLDRPSNTLSGGESQRINLATSLGGSLVGSLYVLDEPSIGLHSRDTGLLIKVLKELRDAGNTVVVVEHDEDIIRAADYVIDIGPNAGRLGGEVVFQGSYEKLLKEQNLENSHTYNYL
;
A
#
# COMPACT_ATOMS: atom_id res chain seq x y z
N THR A 1 23.39 11.51 15.53
CA THR A 1 24.63 10.69 15.71
C THR A 1 24.25 9.23 15.83
N THR A 2 24.89 8.39 15.00
CA THR A 2 24.68 6.95 15.02
C THR A 2 25.29 6.35 16.30
N CYS A 3 24.56 5.53 17.02
CA CYS A 3 25.05 4.86 18.22
C CYS A 3 26.29 4.00 17.90
N PRO A 4 27.44 4.15 18.61
CA PRO A 4 28.67 3.41 18.32
C PRO A 4 28.53 1.90 18.61
N GLU A 5 27.66 1.50 19.52
CA GLU A 5 27.47 0.09 19.88
C GLU A 5 26.61 -0.67 18.88
N CYS A 6 25.38 -0.17 18.57
CA CYS A 6 24.46 -0.85 17.68
C CYS A 6 24.62 -0.42 16.22
N LYS A 7 25.46 0.60 15.90
CA LYS A 7 25.71 1.12 14.55
C LYS A 7 24.42 1.44 13.77
N GLY A 8 23.37 1.89 14.49
CA GLY A 8 22.07 2.21 13.90
C GLY A 8 21.06 1.06 13.91
N ALA A 9 21.43 -0.15 14.26
CA ALA A 9 20.52 -1.31 14.28
C ALA A 9 19.43 -1.24 15.34
N ARG A 10 19.58 -0.39 16.38
CA ARG A 10 18.65 -0.23 17.51
C ARG A 10 18.40 -1.52 18.31
N LEU A 11 19.20 -2.55 18.07
CA LEU A 11 19.13 -3.86 18.71
C LEU A 11 20.44 -4.13 19.48
N ARG A 12 20.36 -4.98 20.49
CA ARG A 12 21.52 -5.47 21.24
C ARG A 12 22.41 -6.33 20.33
N LYS A 13 23.71 -6.40 20.60
CA LYS A 13 24.66 -7.17 19.82
C LYS A 13 24.30 -8.67 19.76
N GLU A 14 23.75 -9.19 20.85
CA GLU A 14 23.35 -10.58 20.99
C GLU A 14 22.23 -10.97 20.00
N ALA A 15 21.38 -10.02 19.60
CA ALA A 15 20.35 -10.26 18.59
C ALA A 15 20.92 -10.66 17.22
N GLN A 16 22.18 -10.31 16.95
CA GLN A 16 22.86 -10.67 15.70
C GLN A 16 23.39 -12.12 15.70
N TRP A 17 23.45 -12.76 16.86
CA TRP A 17 23.93 -14.14 16.97
C TRP A 17 22.87 -15.15 16.54
N ILE A 18 21.60 -14.78 16.66
CA ILE A 18 20.49 -15.62 16.20
C ILE A 18 20.31 -15.40 14.71
N LYS A 19 20.36 -16.49 13.93
CA LYS A 19 20.21 -16.44 12.47
C LYS A 19 19.05 -17.32 12.02
N VAL A 20 18.29 -16.82 11.06
CA VAL A 20 17.24 -17.55 10.35
C VAL A 20 17.65 -17.63 8.88
N GLY A 21 17.76 -18.81 8.33
CA GLY A 21 18.25 -18.99 6.96
C GLY A 21 19.64 -18.37 6.72
N GLY A 22 20.52 -18.38 7.74
CA GLY A 22 21.87 -17.82 7.69
C GLY A 22 21.97 -16.32 7.90
N LYS A 23 20.85 -15.57 8.01
CA LYS A 23 20.81 -14.13 8.20
C LYS A 23 20.33 -13.72 9.60
N SER A 24 20.99 -12.72 10.17
CA SER A 24 20.58 -12.09 11.43
C SER A 24 19.41 -11.15 11.21
N ILE A 25 18.70 -10.79 12.30
CA ILE A 25 17.61 -9.81 12.25
C ILE A 25 18.09 -8.45 11.68
N VAL A 26 19.32 -8.03 11.97
CA VAL A 26 19.87 -6.77 11.47
C VAL A 26 20.06 -6.82 9.96
N GLU A 27 20.57 -7.93 9.41
CA GLU A 27 20.70 -8.11 7.97
C GLU A 27 19.32 -8.11 7.29
N LEU A 28 18.32 -8.75 7.90
CA LEU A 28 16.97 -8.80 7.35
C LEU A 28 16.29 -7.43 7.32
N ILE A 29 16.33 -6.64 8.40
CA ILE A 29 15.66 -5.33 8.44
C ILE A 29 16.35 -4.26 7.58
N THR A 30 17.61 -4.46 7.20
CA THR A 30 18.35 -3.57 6.29
C THR A 30 18.19 -3.91 4.82
N MET A 31 17.55 -5.03 4.49
CA MET A 31 17.22 -5.39 3.12
C MET A 31 16.03 -4.58 2.59
N PRO A 32 15.98 -4.25 1.29
CA PRO A 32 14.75 -3.85 0.64
C PRO A 32 13.66 -4.91 0.80
N ILE A 33 12.41 -4.47 0.94
CA ILE A 33 11.26 -5.37 1.12
C ILE A 33 11.11 -6.37 -0.04
N SER A 34 11.46 -5.96 -1.26
CA SER A 34 11.48 -6.85 -2.44
C SER A 34 12.47 -8.02 -2.27
N GLU A 35 13.66 -7.76 -1.75
CA GLU A 35 14.66 -8.79 -1.46
C GLU A 35 14.25 -9.64 -0.25
N LEU A 36 13.68 -8.99 0.77
CA LEU A 36 13.17 -9.68 1.96
C LEU A 36 12.04 -10.66 1.60
N LYS A 37 11.19 -10.29 0.63
CA LYS A 37 10.16 -11.17 0.08
C LYS A 37 10.79 -12.42 -0.53
N ILE A 38 11.78 -12.25 -1.40
CA ILE A 38 12.50 -13.37 -2.06
C ILE A 38 13.17 -14.25 -1.02
N PHE A 39 13.76 -13.66 0.01
CA PHE A 39 14.40 -14.42 1.11
C PHE A 39 13.38 -15.31 1.83
N PHE A 40 12.23 -14.78 2.25
CA PHE A 40 11.21 -15.56 2.95
C PHE A 40 10.51 -16.57 2.06
N ASP A 41 10.36 -16.30 0.76
CA ASP A 41 9.76 -17.25 -0.18
C ASP A 41 10.66 -18.48 -0.41
N ASN A 42 11.98 -18.28 -0.39
CA ASN A 42 12.97 -19.34 -0.56
C ASN A 42 13.52 -19.92 0.76
N LEU A 43 12.98 -19.50 1.91
CA LEU A 43 13.45 -19.96 3.22
C LEU A 43 13.13 -21.44 3.43
N VAL A 44 14.18 -22.25 3.58
CA VAL A 44 14.08 -23.66 3.93
C VAL A 44 14.41 -23.83 5.41
N LEU A 45 13.52 -24.47 6.16
CA LEU A 45 13.67 -24.80 7.58
C LEU A 45 13.63 -26.31 7.77
N SER A 46 14.10 -26.78 8.94
CA SER A 46 13.85 -28.15 9.35
C SER A 46 12.34 -28.42 9.52
N GLU A 47 11.89 -29.67 9.42
CA GLU A 47 10.47 -30.01 9.58
C GLU A 47 9.90 -29.52 10.92
N ASN A 48 10.64 -29.64 11.99
CA ASN A 48 10.22 -29.18 13.31
C ASN A 48 10.12 -27.65 13.37
N ASP A 49 11.13 -26.93 12.89
CA ASP A 49 11.12 -25.48 12.87
C ASP A 49 10.00 -24.94 11.96
N ALA A 50 9.75 -25.60 10.84
CA ALA A 50 8.67 -25.23 9.92
C ALA A 50 7.29 -25.37 10.57
N LEU A 51 7.06 -26.41 11.37
CA LEU A 51 5.82 -26.59 12.13
C LEU A 51 5.64 -25.48 13.18
N ILE A 52 6.68 -25.19 13.95
CA ILE A 52 6.67 -24.14 14.99
C ILE A 52 6.44 -22.75 14.35
N ALA A 53 7.15 -22.45 13.27
CA ALA A 53 7.13 -21.14 12.63
C ALA A 53 5.96 -20.93 11.66
N LYS A 54 5.17 -21.96 11.33
CA LYS A 54 4.15 -21.97 10.27
C LYS A 54 3.25 -20.71 10.29
N ARG A 55 2.66 -20.41 11.44
CA ARG A 55 1.75 -19.25 11.58
C ARG A 55 2.50 -17.93 11.46
N LEU A 56 3.67 -17.82 12.07
CA LEU A 56 4.49 -16.61 12.02
C LEU A 56 4.98 -16.32 10.60
N LEU A 57 5.46 -17.35 9.89
CA LEU A 57 5.91 -17.20 8.51
C LEU A 57 4.79 -16.81 7.57
N LEU A 58 3.59 -17.37 7.75
CA LEU A 58 2.42 -16.98 6.97
C LEU A 58 2.12 -15.48 7.16
N GLU A 59 2.10 -15.02 8.40
CA GLU A 59 1.85 -13.62 8.75
C GLU A 59 2.93 -12.68 8.19
N ILE A 60 4.20 -13.03 8.34
CA ILE A 60 5.34 -12.26 7.81
C ILE A 60 5.24 -12.16 6.27
N LYS A 61 5.02 -13.29 5.58
CA LYS A 61 4.90 -13.32 4.11
C LYS A 61 3.74 -12.48 3.62
N ASN A 62 2.58 -12.54 4.28
CA ASN A 62 1.42 -11.73 3.92
C ASN A 62 1.70 -10.23 4.07
N ARG A 63 2.27 -9.80 5.20
CA ARG A 63 2.61 -8.38 5.43
C ARG A 63 3.65 -7.87 4.44
N ILE A 64 4.71 -8.65 4.17
CA ILE A 64 5.72 -8.30 3.18
C ILE A 64 5.09 -8.19 1.78
N ARG A 65 4.17 -9.11 1.42
CA ARG A 65 3.44 -9.10 0.16
C ARG A 65 2.64 -7.81 0.02
N PHE A 66 1.81 -7.46 0.99
CA PHE A 66 0.98 -6.25 0.93
C PHE A 66 1.82 -4.97 0.81
N ILE A 67 2.90 -4.84 1.58
CA ILE A 67 3.81 -3.68 1.48
C ILE A 67 4.46 -3.62 0.09
N SER A 68 4.81 -4.76 -0.49
CA SER A 68 5.35 -4.82 -1.85
C SER A 68 4.31 -4.45 -2.91
N GLU A 69 3.06 -4.93 -2.77
CA GLU A 69 1.95 -4.69 -3.71
C GLU A 69 1.48 -3.23 -3.73
N VAL A 70 1.65 -2.49 -2.63
CA VAL A 70 1.40 -1.02 -2.62
C VAL A 70 2.59 -0.20 -3.15
N GLY A 71 3.54 -0.82 -3.84
CA GLY A 71 4.69 -0.15 -4.48
C GLY A 71 5.79 0.28 -3.52
N LEU A 72 5.88 -0.29 -2.31
CA LEU A 72 6.89 0.05 -1.31
C LEU A 72 8.01 -0.99 -1.20
N GLY A 73 8.21 -1.80 -2.24
CA GLY A 73 9.23 -2.85 -2.27
C GLY A 73 10.67 -2.36 -2.11
N TYR A 74 10.93 -1.09 -2.41
CA TYR A 74 12.24 -0.45 -2.24
C TYR A 74 12.55 -0.03 -0.81
N LEU A 75 11.55 0.06 0.06
CA LEU A 75 11.74 0.46 1.46
C LEU A 75 12.46 -0.62 2.25
N ARG A 76 13.11 -0.17 3.33
CA ARG A 76 13.75 -1.02 4.32
C ARG A 76 13.01 -0.90 5.65
N LEU A 77 12.95 -1.97 6.43
CA LEU A 77 12.26 -1.98 7.72
C LEU A 77 12.94 -1.14 8.80
N ASP A 78 14.22 -0.82 8.64
CA ASP A 78 14.98 0.05 9.57
C ASP A 78 14.80 1.56 9.31
N ARG A 79 14.10 1.93 8.24
CA ARG A 79 13.88 3.34 7.85
C ARG A 79 13.04 4.06 8.90
N PRO A 80 13.49 5.21 9.42
CA PRO A 80 12.72 5.99 10.38
C PRO A 80 11.43 6.53 9.79
N SER A 81 10.32 6.45 10.53
CA SER A 81 9.00 6.89 10.07
C SER A 81 8.94 8.39 9.72
N ASN A 82 9.72 9.23 10.40
CA ASN A 82 9.80 10.66 10.10
C ASN A 82 10.52 11.01 8.78
N THR A 83 11.08 10.02 8.10
CA THR A 83 11.69 10.18 6.76
C THR A 83 10.78 9.74 5.63
N LEU A 84 9.60 9.19 5.96
CA LEU A 84 8.62 8.75 4.98
C LEU A 84 7.86 9.96 4.42
N SER A 85 7.55 9.91 3.14
CA SER A 85 6.62 10.86 2.53
C SER A 85 5.18 10.59 2.98
N GLY A 86 4.28 11.55 2.77
CA GLY A 86 2.85 11.38 3.07
C GLY A 86 2.26 10.16 2.35
N GLY A 87 2.53 10.02 1.05
CA GLY A 87 2.08 8.88 0.25
C GLY A 87 2.66 7.54 0.70
N GLU A 88 3.96 7.49 1.08
CA GLU A 88 4.56 6.28 1.65
C GLU A 88 3.87 5.86 2.95
N SER A 89 3.63 6.82 3.85
CA SER A 89 2.95 6.57 5.13
C SER A 89 1.52 6.07 4.92
N GLN A 90 0.80 6.66 3.98
CA GLN A 90 -0.57 6.27 3.64
C GLN A 90 -0.61 4.84 3.07
N ARG A 91 0.30 4.48 2.17
CA ARG A 91 0.39 3.13 1.61
C ARG A 91 0.82 2.08 2.65
N ILE A 92 1.68 2.43 3.61
CA ILE A 92 1.99 1.54 4.75
C ILE A 92 0.73 1.28 5.59
N ASN A 93 -0.06 2.32 5.88
CA ASN A 93 -1.31 2.17 6.62
C ASN A 93 -2.30 1.29 5.86
N LEU A 94 -2.43 1.46 4.54
CA LEU A 94 -3.25 0.63 3.67
C LEU A 94 -2.82 -0.85 3.73
N ALA A 95 -1.52 -1.13 3.55
CA ALA A 95 -0.99 -2.49 3.63
C ALA A 95 -1.19 -3.13 5.02
N THR A 96 -1.11 -2.33 6.09
CA THR A 96 -1.37 -2.79 7.46
C THR A 96 -2.84 -3.14 7.67
N SER A 97 -3.75 -2.36 7.08
CA SER A 97 -5.20 -2.61 7.15
C SER A 97 -5.61 -3.91 6.47
N LEU A 98 -4.96 -4.28 5.37
CA LEU A 98 -5.17 -5.57 4.70
C LEU A 98 -4.65 -6.77 5.51
N GLY A 99 -3.60 -6.55 6.30
CA GLY A 99 -3.08 -7.57 7.23
C GLY A 99 -3.97 -7.76 8.48
N GLY A 100 -4.95 -6.87 8.69
CA GLY A 100 -5.93 -6.96 9.78
C GLY A 100 -7.26 -7.57 9.30
N SER A 101 -8.02 -8.15 10.21
CA SER A 101 -9.35 -8.71 9.95
C SER A 101 -10.48 -7.68 10.13
N LEU A 102 -10.21 -6.40 9.88
CA LEU A 102 -11.23 -5.34 10.00
C LEU A 102 -12.19 -5.43 8.82
N VAL A 103 -13.48 -5.56 9.14
CA VAL A 103 -14.61 -5.59 8.21
C VAL A 103 -15.58 -4.47 8.58
N GLY A 104 -16.25 -3.87 7.59
CA GLY A 104 -17.21 -2.80 7.81
C GLY A 104 -16.59 -1.45 8.14
N SER A 105 -15.32 -1.26 7.82
CA SER A 105 -14.60 0.01 8.00
C SER A 105 -14.71 0.91 6.77
N LEU A 106 -14.61 2.23 6.99
CA LEU A 106 -14.48 3.23 5.93
C LEU A 106 -13.00 3.64 5.81
N TYR A 107 -12.45 3.48 4.63
CA TYR A 107 -11.12 3.97 4.27
C TYR A 107 -11.25 5.17 3.34
N VAL A 108 -10.61 6.28 3.71
CA VAL A 108 -10.54 7.49 2.87
C VAL A 108 -9.07 7.71 2.53
N LEU A 109 -8.76 7.70 1.25
CA LEU A 109 -7.41 7.81 0.71
C LEU A 109 -7.35 9.02 -0.21
N ASP A 110 -6.33 9.84 -0.01
CA ASP A 110 -6.10 11.07 -0.79
C ASP A 110 -4.84 10.88 -1.65
N GLU A 111 -5.03 10.83 -2.96
CA GLU A 111 -3.99 10.62 -3.97
C GLU A 111 -3.02 9.45 -3.65
N PRO A 112 -3.51 8.22 -3.36
CA PRO A 112 -2.64 7.11 -2.99
C PRO A 112 -1.71 6.66 -4.12
N SER A 113 -1.98 7.03 -5.38
CA SER A 113 -1.13 6.78 -6.54
C SER A 113 0.07 7.72 -6.65
N ILE A 114 0.10 8.82 -5.87
CA ILE A 114 1.14 9.83 -6.01
C ILE A 114 2.54 9.24 -5.85
N GLY A 115 3.40 9.51 -6.85
CA GLY A 115 4.77 9.01 -6.88
C GLY A 115 4.90 7.51 -7.20
N LEU A 116 3.82 6.83 -7.59
CA LEU A 116 3.88 5.51 -8.20
C LEU A 116 4.23 5.60 -9.68
N HIS A 117 4.91 4.58 -10.17
CA HIS A 117 5.03 4.35 -11.60
C HIS A 117 3.72 3.72 -12.11
N SER A 118 3.28 4.04 -13.33
CA SER A 118 2.06 3.49 -13.95
C SER A 118 1.96 1.94 -13.86
N ARG A 119 3.10 1.26 -13.86
CA ARG A 119 3.20 -0.19 -13.66
C ARG A 119 2.69 -0.63 -12.27
N ASP A 120 2.88 0.21 -11.25
CA ASP A 120 2.55 -0.11 -9.86
C ASP A 120 1.10 0.32 -9.52
N THR A 121 0.50 1.21 -10.31
CA THR A 121 -0.92 1.61 -10.16
C THR A 121 -1.85 0.40 -10.24
N GLY A 122 -1.59 -0.55 -11.15
CA GLY A 122 -2.37 -1.79 -11.25
C GLY A 122 -2.31 -2.66 -9.98
N LEU A 123 -1.17 -2.69 -9.30
CA LEU A 123 -1.04 -3.40 -8.01
C LEU A 123 -1.81 -2.68 -6.90
N LEU A 124 -1.74 -1.34 -6.86
CA LEU A 124 -2.53 -0.55 -5.92
C LEU A 124 -4.03 -0.78 -6.12
N ILE A 125 -4.53 -0.76 -7.36
CA ILE A 125 -5.93 -1.04 -7.69
C ILE A 125 -6.35 -2.41 -7.16
N LYS A 126 -5.51 -3.44 -7.35
CA LYS A 126 -5.78 -4.78 -6.84
C LYS A 126 -5.93 -4.77 -5.32
N VAL A 127 -5.04 -4.10 -4.62
CA VAL A 127 -5.06 -3.94 -3.15
C VAL A 127 -6.33 -3.23 -2.68
N LEU A 128 -6.74 -2.15 -3.36
CA LEU A 128 -7.98 -1.42 -3.05
C LEU A 128 -9.22 -2.29 -3.24
N LYS A 129 -9.26 -3.11 -4.30
CA LYS A 129 -10.34 -4.07 -4.56
C LYS A 129 -10.37 -5.19 -3.51
N GLU A 130 -9.22 -5.75 -3.14
CA GLU A 130 -9.14 -6.75 -2.06
C GLU A 130 -9.69 -6.18 -0.73
N LEU A 131 -9.39 -4.91 -0.41
CA LEU A 131 -9.90 -4.24 0.79
C LEU A 131 -11.43 -4.06 0.74
N ARG A 132 -11.98 -3.64 -0.41
CA ARG A 132 -13.43 -3.56 -0.65
C ARG A 132 -14.09 -4.93 -0.53
N ASP A 133 -13.53 -5.95 -1.18
CA ASP A 133 -14.09 -7.30 -1.23
C ASP A 133 -14.07 -7.99 0.15
N ALA A 134 -13.18 -7.54 1.05
CA ALA A 134 -13.20 -7.92 2.46
C ALA A 134 -14.38 -7.32 3.26
N GLY A 135 -15.28 -6.55 2.60
CA GLY A 135 -16.49 -5.99 3.21
C GLY A 135 -16.31 -4.58 3.77
N ASN A 136 -15.34 -3.83 3.25
CA ASN A 136 -15.11 -2.44 3.62
C ASN A 136 -15.63 -1.46 2.55
N THR A 137 -15.78 -0.19 2.94
CA THR A 137 -16.01 0.92 2.02
C THR A 137 -14.69 1.65 1.78
N VAL A 138 -14.32 1.84 0.51
CA VAL A 138 -13.07 2.52 0.13
C VAL A 138 -13.43 3.74 -0.70
N VAL A 139 -13.10 4.93 -0.19
CA VAL A 139 -13.23 6.21 -0.88
C VAL A 139 -11.84 6.69 -1.25
N VAL A 140 -11.64 6.99 -2.53
CA VAL A 140 -10.35 7.43 -3.06
C VAL A 140 -10.53 8.76 -3.75
N VAL A 141 -9.76 9.77 -3.36
CA VAL A 141 -9.64 11.03 -4.09
C VAL A 141 -8.49 10.87 -5.05
N GLU A 142 -8.76 10.89 -6.36
CA GLU A 142 -7.75 10.58 -7.38
C GLU A 142 -8.02 11.30 -8.70
N HIS A 143 -6.96 11.40 -9.49
CA HIS A 143 -6.98 11.92 -10.86
C HIS A 143 -6.33 10.95 -11.87
N ASP A 144 -5.85 9.79 -11.41
CA ASP A 144 -5.30 8.73 -12.27
C ASP A 144 -6.44 8.00 -12.99
N GLU A 145 -6.38 7.94 -14.33
CA GLU A 145 -7.42 7.34 -15.19
C GLU A 145 -7.66 5.86 -14.86
N ASP A 146 -6.61 5.09 -14.59
CA ASP A 146 -6.73 3.67 -14.32
C ASP A 146 -7.48 3.41 -13.00
N ILE A 147 -7.29 4.26 -11.99
CA ILE A 147 -8.01 4.17 -10.71
C ILE A 147 -9.47 4.60 -10.89
N ILE A 148 -9.73 5.70 -11.61
CA ILE A 148 -11.10 6.17 -11.91
C ILE A 148 -11.86 5.09 -12.68
N ARG A 149 -11.24 4.49 -13.69
CA ARG A 149 -11.81 3.39 -14.49
C ARG A 149 -12.11 2.15 -13.66
N ALA A 150 -11.30 1.87 -12.64
CA ALA A 150 -11.44 0.70 -11.78
C ALA A 150 -12.46 0.87 -10.65
N ALA A 151 -12.98 2.08 -10.44
CA ALA A 151 -13.95 2.40 -9.40
C ALA A 151 -15.34 1.81 -9.72
N ASP A 152 -16.05 1.36 -8.68
CA ASP A 152 -17.44 0.92 -8.79
C ASP A 152 -18.37 2.11 -8.98
N TYR A 153 -18.02 3.27 -8.40
CA TYR A 153 -18.79 4.50 -8.41
C TYR A 153 -17.87 5.71 -8.42
N VAL A 154 -18.17 6.66 -9.30
CA VAL A 154 -17.42 7.90 -9.47
C VAL A 154 -18.29 9.07 -9.02
N ILE A 155 -17.72 9.97 -8.24
CA ILE A 155 -18.31 11.26 -7.86
C ILE A 155 -17.34 12.32 -8.36
N ASP A 156 -17.75 13.09 -9.35
CA ASP A 156 -16.95 14.19 -9.89
C ASP A 156 -17.41 15.53 -9.32
N ILE A 157 -16.44 16.29 -8.81
CA ILE A 157 -16.67 17.55 -8.11
C ILE A 157 -15.99 18.66 -8.88
N GLY A 158 -16.77 19.66 -9.30
CA GLY A 158 -16.26 20.76 -10.11
C GLY A 158 -17.23 21.95 -10.16
N PRO A 159 -17.14 22.77 -11.26
CA PRO A 159 -16.00 22.89 -12.19
C PRO A 159 -14.83 23.67 -11.61
N ASN A 160 -15.07 24.48 -10.56
CA ASN A 160 -14.08 25.38 -9.97
C ASN A 160 -13.57 24.85 -8.63
N ALA A 161 -12.61 25.54 -8.04
CA ALA A 161 -12.04 25.20 -6.73
C ALA A 161 -12.38 26.27 -5.67
N GLY A 162 -12.22 25.88 -4.39
CA GLY A 162 -12.42 26.77 -3.26
C GLY A 162 -13.86 27.29 -3.13
N ARG A 163 -14.02 28.60 -2.96
CA ARG A 163 -15.34 29.24 -2.72
C ARG A 163 -16.31 29.20 -3.92
N LEU A 164 -15.81 28.93 -5.12
CA LEU A 164 -16.57 28.86 -6.35
C LEU A 164 -16.72 27.44 -6.91
N GLY A 165 -16.30 26.44 -6.16
CA GLY A 165 -16.37 25.03 -6.54
C GLY A 165 -17.05 24.17 -5.49
N GLY A 166 -16.92 22.85 -5.65
CA GLY A 166 -17.48 21.89 -4.72
C GLY A 166 -18.88 21.40 -5.07
N GLU A 167 -19.35 21.68 -6.28
CA GLU A 167 -20.59 21.10 -6.80
C GLU A 167 -20.35 19.70 -7.36
N VAL A 168 -21.30 18.79 -7.12
CA VAL A 168 -21.28 17.49 -7.76
C VAL A 168 -21.75 17.63 -9.20
N VAL A 169 -20.83 17.52 -10.16
CA VAL A 169 -21.12 17.63 -11.59
C VAL A 169 -21.51 16.31 -12.21
N PHE A 170 -21.06 15.20 -11.63
CA PHE A 170 -21.47 13.85 -12.02
C PHE A 170 -21.41 12.90 -10.83
N GLN A 171 -22.31 11.91 -10.83
CA GLN A 171 -22.23 10.74 -9.95
C GLN A 171 -22.80 9.51 -10.65
N GLY A 172 -22.05 8.39 -10.62
CA GLY A 172 -22.46 7.17 -11.28
C GLY A 172 -21.31 6.20 -11.52
N SER A 173 -21.55 5.13 -12.28
CA SER A 173 -20.49 4.25 -12.73
C SER A 173 -19.61 4.92 -13.80
N TYR A 174 -18.36 4.45 -13.94
CA TYR A 174 -17.45 4.89 -15.00
C TYR A 174 -18.09 4.76 -16.41
N GLU A 175 -18.81 3.68 -16.66
CA GLU A 175 -19.50 3.46 -17.95
C GLU A 175 -20.61 4.50 -18.22
N LYS A 176 -21.29 4.99 -17.17
CA LYS A 176 -22.27 6.07 -17.31
C LYS A 176 -21.58 7.39 -17.58
N LEU A 177 -20.44 7.66 -16.90
CA LEU A 177 -19.64 8.86 -17.14
C LEU A 177 -19.27 8.98 -18.62
N LEU A 178 -18.78 7.91 -19.26
CA LEU A 178 -18.38 7.91 -20.66
C LEU A 178 -19.56 8.05 -21.66
N LYS A 179 -20.78 7.72 -21.24
CA LYS A 179 -21.99 7.81 -22.10
C LYS A 179 -22.79 9.09 -21.93
N GLU A 180 -22.46 9.85 -20.89
CA GLU A 180 -23.17 11.09 -20.58
C GLU A 180 -22.88 12.13 -21.66
N GLN A 181 -23.93 12.84 -22.08
CA GLN A 181 -23.82 13.95 -23.02
C GLN A 181 -24.05 15.26 -22.25
N ASN A 182 -23.26 16.30 -22.55
CA ASN A 182 -23.34 17.62 -21.92
C ASN A 182 -22.75 17.75 -20.50
N LEU A 183 -21.62 17.07 -20.22
CA LEU A 183 -20.81 17.30 -19.03
C LEU A 183 -19.75 18.42 -19.24
N GLU A 184 -20.16 19.56 -19.81
CA GLU A 184 -19.24 20.68 -20.12
C GLU A 184 -18.48 21.17 -18.87
N ASN A 185 -19.07 21.03 -17.69
CA ASN A 185 -18.48 21.43 -16.41
C ASN A 185 -17.62 20.35 -15.74
N SER A 186 -17.48 19.17 -16.34
CA SER A 186 -16.64 18.11 -15.85
C SER A 186 -15.26 18.14 -16.50
N HIS A 187 -14.24 18.54 -15.75
CA HIS A 187 -12.86 18.45 -16.23
C HIS A 187 -12.42 17.00 -16.36
N THR A 188 -12.89 16.12 -15.47
CA THR A 188 -12.61 14.67 -15.50
C THR A 188 -13.13 14.05 -16.79
N TYR A 189 -14.38 14.32 -17.17
CA TYR A 189 -14.97 13.82 -18.43
C TYR A 189 -14.22 14.30 -19.67
N ASN A 190 -13.80 15.57 -19.69
CA ASN A 190 -13.08 16.14 -20.83
C ASN A 190 -11.64 15.61 -20.97
N TYR A 191 -11.08 15.04 -19.89
CA TYR A 191 -9.74 14.46 -19.88
C TYR A 191 -9.74 12.97 -20.26
N LEU A 192 -10.78 12.21 -19.87
CA LEU A 192 -10.94 10.76 -20.14
C LEU A 192 -11.37 10.51 -21.59
#